data_2ec42ca903975b69860dbca82b27e854
#
_entry.id   2ec42ca903975b69860dbca82b27e854
#
_cell.length_a   1.000
_cell.length_b   1.000
_cell.length_c   1.000
_cell.angle_alpha   90.00
_cell.angle_beta   90.00
_cell.angle_gamma   90.00
#
_symmetry.space_group_name_H-M   'P 1'
#
loop_
_entity.id
_entity.type
_entity.pdbx_description
1 polymer ?
#
loop_
_entity_poly.entity_id
_entity_poly.type
_entity_poly.pdbx_seq_one_letter_code
_entity_poly.pdbx_strand_id
1 'polypeptide(L)'
;SYSYNRQSKQDPTTEFENTYDYRGSFTYSYTPFVKPFVPLKGLKSKSKHLKFLKEWEFNYLPNNIAFNTNMSRYYYEQQIRDVSGSGGMALPTSVSKSFLWDRQFSLTWNLTKSINLSLQTMTNAHIEEPVGVVNKQLFPDEYEAWKDTVLTSIKNLGTPWNYNQTFNASYTAPFSKIPVLDYLSFNAKYNATYTWDRGAQISEEIDLGNSVNNQGQLSFDGRFNFEQLYNNCLLYTSPSP
;
A
#
# COMPACT_ATOMS: atom_id res chain seq x y z
N SER A 1 17.48 -0.66 1.85
CA SER A 1 18.38 0.46 2.20
C SER A 1 18.34 0.71 3.70
N TYR A 2 19.40 1.30 4.21
CA TYR A 2 19.51 1.76 5.60
C TYR A 2 20.25 3.10 5.62
N SER A 3 19.78 4.04 6.41
CA SER A 3 20.44 5.31 6.65
C SER A 3 20.40 5.66 8.14
N TYR A 4 21.46 6.29 8.61
CA TYR A 4 21.60 6.78 9.96
C TYR A 4 22.18 8.19 9.92
N ASN A 5 21.53 9.11 10.62
CA ASN A 5 22.00 10.47 10.79
C ASN A 5 22.04 10.80 12.29
N ARG A 6 23.13 11.43 12.72
CA ARG A 6 23.31 11.92 14.08
C ARG A 6 23.72 13.39 14.03
N GLN A 7 23.03 14.21 14.78
CA GLN A 7 23.42 15.60 15.02
C GLN A 7 23.62 15.79 16.52
N SER A 8 24.68 16.52 16.89
CA SER A 8 24.96 16.85 18.27
C SER A 8 25.34 18.33 18.35
N LYS A 9 24.72 19.04 19.28
CA LYS A 9 24.97 20.45 19.53
C LYS A 9 25.23 20.66 21.01
N GLN A 10 26.10 21.61 21.32
CA GLN A 10 26.42 22.06 22.66
C GLN A 10 26.67 23.57 22.59
N ASP A 11 26.12 24.35 23.53
CA ASP A 11 26.30 25.78 23.57
C ASP A 11 26.29 26.26 25.05
N PRO A 12 26.50 27.58 25.34
CA PRO A 12 26.55 28.08 26.71
C PRO A 12 25.29 27.84 27.54
N THR A 13 24.12 27.72 26.89
CA THR A 13 22.81 27.47 27.53
C THR A 13 22.35 26.03 27.46
N THR A 14 22.93 25.25 26.54
CA THR A 14 22.57 23.86 26.30
C THR A 14 23.72 22.95 26.68
N GLU A 15 23.52 22.03 27.64
CA GLU A 15 24.52 21.04 28.06
C GLU A 15 24.79 20.08 26.91
N PHE A 16 23.74 19.51 26.34
CA PHE A 16 23.77 18.75 25.11
C PHE A 16 22.40 18.75 24.42
N GLU A 17 22.42 18.63 23.11
CA GLU A 17 21.27 18.41 22.25
C GLU A 17 21.69 17.38 21.22
N ASN A 18 21.07 16.19 21.25
CA ASN A 18 21.36 15.11 20.34
C ASN A 18 20.11 14.70 19.57
N THR A 19 20.26 14.58 18.28
CA THR A 19 19.22 14.05 17.39
C THR A 19 19.75 12.83 16.67
N TYR A 20 18.96 11.77 16.68
CA TYR A 20 19.27 10.52 15.99
C TYR A 20 18.10 10.17 15.07
N ASP A 21 18.39 9.97 13.78
CA ASP A 21 17.40 9.60 12.77
C ASP A 21 17.88 8.28 12.10
N TYR A 22 17.10 7.22 12.28
CA TYR A 22 17.33 5.91 11.71
C TYR A 22 16.22 5.62 10.71
N ARG A 23 16.59 5.23 9.50
CA ARG A 23 15.64 4.84 8.46
C ARG A 23 16.07 3.53 7.85
N GLY A 24 15.13 2.62 7.74
CA GLY A 24 15.30 1.34 7.06
C GLY A 24 14.19 1.13 6.05
N SER A 25 14.51 0.68 4.85
CA SER A 25 13.51 0.29 3.86
C SER A 25 13.85 -1.05 3.23
N PHE A 26 12.80 -1.82 3.00
CA PHE A 26 12.87 -3.08 2.26
C PHE A 26 11.78 -3.10 1.22
N THR A 27 12.15 -3.41 -0.02
CA THR A 27 11.23 -3.53 -1.14
C THR A 27 11.44 -4.89 -1.78
N TYR A 28 10.35 -5.63 -1.93
CA TYR A 28 10.29 -6.88 -2.65
C TYR A 28 9.27 -6.79 -3.77
N SER A 29 9.64 -7.18 -4.97
CA SER A 29 8.74 -7.25 -6.11
C SER A 29 8.94 -8.58 -6.82
N TYR A 30 7.84 -9.28 -7.02
CA TYR A 30 7.82 -10.56 -7.71
C TYR A 30 6.90 -10.49 -8.92
N THR A 31 7.49 -10.68 -10.10
CA THR A 31 6.77 -10.69 -11.38
C THR A 31 6.94 -12.09 -11.99
N PRO A 32 6.03 -13.01 -11.71
CA PRO A 32 6.10 -14.36 -12.23
C PRO A 32 5.96 -14.38 -13.76
N PHE A 33 6.66 -15.28 -14.42
CA PHE A 33 6.42 -15.57 -15.83
C PHE A 33 5.11 -16.32 -15.97
N VAL A 34 4.05 -15.62 -16.37
CA VAL A 34 2.71 -16.18 -16.48
C VAL A 34 2.54 -16.79 -17.87
N LYS A 35 2.34 -18.11 -17.93
CA LYS A 35 1.87 -18.78 -19.15
C LYS A 35 0.34 -18.85 -19.07
N PRO A 36 -0.39 -18.19 -19.98
CA PRO A 36 -1.85 -18.24 -19.97
C PRO A 36 -2.32 -19.68 -20.24
N PHE A 37 -3.27 -20.12 -19.43
CA PHE A 37 -3.98 -21.36 -19.66
C PHE A 37 -5.12 -21.11 -20.66
N VAL A 38 -5.10 -21.79 -21.79
CA VAL A 38 -6.09 -21.67 -22.87
C VAL A 38 -6.87 -22.99 -22.96
N PRO A 39 -8.00 -23.14 -22.23
CA PRO A 39 -8.70 -24.41 -22.11
C PRO A 39 -9.28 -24.93 -23.44
N LEU A 40 -9.66 -24.01 -24.33
CA LEU A 40 -10.35 -24.34 -25.59
C LEU A 40 -9.42 -24.27 -26.81
N LYS A 41 -8.10 -24.29 -26.64
CA LYS A 41 -7.12 -24.31 -27.73
C LYS A 41 -7.30 -25.48 -28.71
N GLY A 42 -7.78 -26.62 -28.20
CA GLY A 42 -7.98 -27.83 -28.96
C GLY A 42 -9.27 -27.89 -29.82
N LEU A 43 -10.14 -26.87 -29.72
CA LEU A 43 -11.39 -26.84 -30.49
C LEU A 43 -11.11 -26.72 -32.00
N LYS A 44 -11.40 -27.76 -32.79
CA LYS A 44 -11.15 -27.84 -34.25
C LYS A 44 -12.15 -27.05 -35.11
N SER A 45 -13.05 -26.25 -34.51
CA SER A 45 -14.05 -25.49 -35.26
C SER A 45 -13.39 -24.37 -36.11
N LYS A 46 -13.79 -24.25 -37.37
CA LYS A 46 -13.38 -23.20 -38.30
C LYS A 46 -14.30 -21.98 -38.25
N SER A 47 -15.33 -21.98 -37.40
CA SER A 47 -16.30 -20.87 -37.29
C SER A 47 -15.65 -19.61 -36.75
N LYS A 48 -15.84 -18.47 -37.42
CA LYS A 48 -15.39 -17.16 -37.00
C LYS A 48 -16.02 -16.72 -35.66
N HIS A 49 -17.26 -17.15 -35.39
CA HIS A 49 -18.00 -16.84 -34.15
C HIS A 49 -17.42 -17.56 -32.92
N LEU A 50 -16.71 -18.67 -33.11
CA LEU A 50 -16.07 -19.43 -32.02
C LEU A 50 -14.60 -19.04 -31.81
N LYS A 51 -14.08 -18.09 -32.60
CA LYS A 51 -12.70 -17.64 -32.48
C LYS A 51 -12.43 -17.01 -31.09
N PHE A 52 -13.40 -16.25 -30.59
CA PHE A 52 -13.31 -15.60 -29.28
C PHE A 52 -13.21 -16.64 -28.13
N LEU A 53 -13.93 -17.78 -28.22
CA LEU A 53 -13.85 -18.85 -27.23
C LEU A 53 -12.50 -19.58 -27.27
N LYS A 54 -11.91 -19.74 -28.46
CA LYS A 54 -10.57 -20.34 -28.60
C LYS A 54 -9.45 -19.47 -28.06
N GLU A 55 -9.63 -18.17 -28.11
CA GLU A 55 -8.67 -17.16 -27.63
C GLU A 55 -8.91 -16.80 -26.17
N TRP A 56 -9.90 -17.43 -25.52
CA TRP A 56 -10.13 -17.21 -24.09
C TRP A 56 -9.00 -17.83 -23.30
N GLU A 57 -8.32 -17.00 -22.55
CA GLU A 57 -7.18 -17.37 -21.73
C GLU A 57 -7.38 -16.93 -20.29
N PHE A 58 -6.84 -17.72 -19.39
CA PHE A 58 -6.88 -17.49 -17.96
C PHE A 58 -5.47 -17.54 -17.38
N ASN A 59 -5.11 -16.53 -16.62
CA ASN A 59 -3.86 -16.46 -15.90
C ASN A 59 -4.09 -16.85 -14.44
N TYR A 60 -3.54 -17.98 -14.03
CA TYR A 60 -3.68 -18.50 -12.67
C TYR A 60 -2.74 -17.84 -11.66
N LEU A 61 -1.73 -17.12 -12.12
CA LEU A 61 -0.82 -16.33 -11.28
C LEU A 61 -1.02 -14.83 -11.51
N PRO A 62 -0.82 -14.01 -10.47
CA PRO A 62 -0.81 -12.56 -10.63
C PRO A 62 0.37 -12.10 -11.49
N ASN A 63 0.23 -10.95 -12.12
CA ASN A 63 1.28 -10.35 -12.95
C ASN A 63 2.38 -9.71 -12.11
N ASN A 64 2.00 -9.14 -10.97
CA ASN A 64 2.94 -8.53 -10.05
C ASN A 64 2.41 -8.62 -8.62
N ILE A 65 3.31 -8.98 -7.71
CA ILE A 65 3.14 -8.87 -6.26
C ILE A 65 4.29 -8.03 -5.76
N ALA A 66 4.01 -6.93 -5.09
CA ALA A 66 5.04 -6.12 -4.47
C ALA A 66 4.72 -5.84 -3.00
N PHE A 67 5.77 -5.86 -2.20
CA PHE A 67 5.75 -5.51 -0.79
C PHE A 67 6.83 -4.47 -0.55
N ASN A 68 6.45 -3.35 0.05
CA ASN A 68 7.35 -2.28 0.45
C ASN A 68 7.13 -1.99 1.93
N THR A 69 8.22 -1.87 2.67
CA THR A 69 8.16 -1.53 4.09
C THR A 69 9.24 -0.53 4.43
N ASN A 70 8.87 0.48 5.21
CA ASN A 70 9.73 1.55 5.68
C ASN A 70 9.61 1.65 7.19
N MET A 71 10.75 1.64 7.87
CA MET A 71 10.85 1.93 9.28
C MET A 71 11.62 3.23 9.47
N SER A 72 11.12 4.13 10.28
CA SER A 72 11.81 5.36 10.66
C SER A 72 11.73 5.57 12.15
N ARG A 73 12.88 5.73 12.78
CA ARG A 73 12.98 6.04 14.20
C ARG A 73 13.69 7.36 14.38
N TYR A 74 13.00 8.28 15.03
CA TYR A 74 13.52 9.57 15.46
C TYR A 74 13.67 9.55 16.98
N TYR A 75 14.84 9.94 17.47
CA TYR A 75 15.12 10.10 18.89
C TYR A 75 15.81 11.43 19.10
N TYR A 76 15.25 12.25 19.94
CA TYR A 76 15.77 13.55 20.33
C TYR A 76 15.92 13.62 21.83
N GLU A 77 17.06 14.12 22.31
CA GLU A 77 17.33 14.38 23.71
C GLU A 77 18.01 15.74 23.88
N GLN A 78 17.60 16.47 24.87
CA GLN A 78 18.16 17.78 25.20
C GLN A 78 18.27 17.95 26.71
N GLN A 79 19.37 18.51 27.17
CA GLN A 79 19.56 18.98 28.54
C GLN A 79 20.01 20.45 28.53
N ILE A 80 19.26 21.30 29.23
CA ILE A 80 19.58 22.72 29.38
C ILE A 80 20.46 22.90 30.60
N ARG A 81 21.44 23.82 30.54
CA ARG A 81 22.30 24.16 31.67
C ARG A 81 21.55 25.06 32.66
N ASP A 82 21.76 24.82 33.94
CA ASP A 82 21.34 25.77 34.97
C ASP A 82 22.30 26.97 34.97
N VAL A 83 21.89 28.08 34.35
CA VAL A 83 22.63 29.34 34.31
C VAL A 83 22.23 30.29 35.46
N SER A 84 21.29 29.88 36.35
CA SER A 84 20.78 30.70 37.43
C SER A 84 21.75 30.81 38.62
N GLY A 85 22.81 30.02 38.64
CA GLY A 85 23.81 30.05 39.73
C GLY A 85 23.29 29.52 41.06
N SER A 86 22.11 28.89 41.09
CA SER A 86 21.46 28.40 42.31
C SER A 86 22.02 27.05 42.82
N GLY A 87 23.21 26.67 42.33
CA GLY A 87 24.00 25.59 42.93
C GLY A 87 23.49 24.19 42.70
N GLY A 88 23.57 23.69 41.50
CA GLY A 88 23.88 22.28 41.33
C GLY A 88 22.75 21.32 41.13
N MET A 89 21.53 21.72 40.79
CA MET A 89 20.53 20.74 40.35
C MET A 89 20.49 20.71 38.81
N ALA A 90 20.99 19.60 38.22
CA ALA A 90 20.87 19.42 36.78
C ALA A 90 19.41 19.41 36.37
N LEU A 91 19.04 20.22 35.36
CA LEU A 91 17.69 20.22 34.81
C LEU A 91 17.41 18.86 34.15
N PRO A 92 16.17 18.37 34.22
CA PRO A 92 15.82 17.05 33.64
C PRO A 92 16.03 17.04 32.13
N THR A 93 16.50 15.92 31.61
CA THR A 93 16.65 15.71 30.17
C THR A 93 15.28 15.62 29.52
N SER A 94 15.03 16.46 28.54
CA SER A 94 13.84 16.37 27.69
C SER A 94 14.09 15.37 26.56
N VAL A 95 13.12 14.47 26.33
CA VAL A 95 13.24 13.41 25.33
C VAL A 95 11.99 13.38 24.45
N SER A 96 12.19 13.31 23.14
CA SER A 96 11.14 13.08 22.16
C SER A 96 11.47 11.87 21.29
N LYS A 97 10.52 10.99 21.11
CA LYS A 97 10.69 9.74 20.36
C LYS A 97 9.54 9.54 19.39
N SER A 98 9.87 8.98 18.24
CA SER A 98 8.89 8.53 17.26
C SER A 98 9.46 7.34 16.51
N PHE A 99 8.78 6.21 16.56
CA PHE A 99 9.16 5.03 15.83
C PHE A 99 7.99 4.56 14.98
N LEU A 100 8.09 4.78 13.66
CA LEU A 100 7.04 4.52 12.69
C LEU A 100 7.41 3.32 11.82
N TRP A 101 6.40 2.55 11.46
CA TRP A 101 6.52 1.41 10.55
C TRP A 101 5.40 1.44 9.51
N ASP A 102 5.77 1.78 8.29
CA ASP A 102 4.87 1.79 7.14
C ASP A 102 5.04 0.51 6.33
N ARG A 103 3.92 -0.11 5.95
CA ARG A 103 3.85 -1.32 5.15
C ARG A 103 2.88 -1.13 4.01
N GLN A 104 3.34 -1.41 2.81
CA GLN A 104 2.53 -1.34 1.61
C GLN A 104 2.60 -2.68 0.88
N PHE A 105 1.44 -3.19 0.51
CA PHE A 105 1.30 -4.36 -0.33
C PHE A 105 0.55 -3.99 -1.60
N SER A 106 0.99 -4.48 -2.74
CA SER A 106 0.31 -4.31 -4.02
C SER A 106 0.27 -5.61 -4.80
N LEU A 107 -0.88 -5.87 -5.40
CA LEU A 107 -1.16 -7.02 -6.26
C LEU A 107 -1.78 -6.50 -7.55
N THR A 108 -1.24 -6.93 -8.70
CA THR A 108 -1.85 -6.70 -10.00
C THR A 108 -2.06 -8.05 -10.68
N TRP A 109 -3.29 -8.33 -11.11
CA TRP A 109 -3.66 -9.60 -11.71
C TRP A 109 -4.53 -9.41 -12.94
N ASN A 110 -3.99 -9.70 -14.10
CA ASN A 110 -4.74 -9.80 -15.34
C ASN A 110 -5.31 -11.21 -15.43
N LEU A 111 -6.46 -11.43 -14.79
CA LEU A 111 -7.10 -12.75 -14.69
C LEU A 111 -7.40 -13.35 -16.08
N THR A 112 -7.86 -12.49 -17.00
CA THR A 112 -8.05 -12.79 -18.42
C THR A 112 -7.60 -11.57 -19.24
N LYS A 113 -7.63 -11.65 -20.57
CA LYS A 113 -7.44 -10.47 -21.45
C LYS A 113 -8.47 -9.37 -21.22
N SER A 114 -9.61 -9.72 -20.65
CA SER A 114 -10.75 -8.82 -20.46
C SER A 114 -10.94 -8.38 -19.01
N ILE A 115 -10.33 -9.06 -18.03
CA ILE A 115 -10.51 -8.80 -16.60
C ILE A 115 -9.16 -8.49 -15.98
N ASN A 116 -9.04 -7.27 -15.44
CA ASN A 116 -7.88 -6.83 -14.69
C ASN A 116 -8.29 -6.49 -13.27
N LEU A 117 -7.52 -6.98 -12.30
CA LEU A 117 -7.71 -6.75 -10.88
C LEU A 117 -6.48 -6.09 -10.31
N SER A 118 -6.66 -5.14 -9.42
CA SER A 118 -5.58 -4.59 -8.61
C SER A 118 -6.02 -4.36 -7.17
N LEU A 119 -5.13 -4.69 -6.25
CA LEU A 119 -5.30 -4.48 -4.83
C LEU A 119 -4.07 -3.74 -4.30
N GLN A 120 -4.30 -2.66 -3.58
CA GLN A 120 -3.27 -1.96 -2.82
C GLN A 120 -3.71 -1.84 -1.38
N THR A 121 -2.80 -2.12 -0.46
CA THR A 121 -3.01 -1.88 0.96
C THR A 121 -1.85 -1.09 1.54
N MET A 122 -2.14 -0.18 2.44
CA MET A 122 -1.17 0.60 3.18
C MET A 122 -1.54 0.59 4.65
N THR A 123 -0.58 0.24 5.49
CA THR A 123 -0.72 0.24 6.95
C THR A 123 0.38 1.10 7.55
N ASN A 124 -0.01 2.09 8.34
CA ASN A 124 0.90 2.88 9.13
C ASN A 124 0.76 2.44 10.60
N ALA A 125 1.87 2.12 11.24
CA ALA A 125 1.90 1.64 12.62
C ALA A 125 2.97 2.35 13.43
N HIS A 126 2.75 2.47 14.73
CA HIS A 126 3.76 2.85 15.69
C HIS A 126 4.41 1.60 16.29
N ILE A 127 5.71 1.69 16.53
CA ILE A 127 6.43 0.76 17.40
C ILE A 127 6.46 1.41 18.78
N GLU A 128 5.92 0.70 19.78
CA GLU A 128 5.88 1.19 21.14
C GLU A 128 7.28 1.29 21.75
N GLU A 129 7.57 2.44 22.36
CA GLU A 129 8.80 2.69 23.11
C GLU A 129 8.44 3.20 24.52
N PRO A 130 9.02 2.67 25.60
CA PRO A 130 8.80 3.18 26.95
C PRO A 130 9.29 4.62 27.08
N VAL A 131 8.69 5.37 27.99
CA VAL A 131 9.07 6.74 28.29
C VAL A 131 10.46 6.75 28.95
N GLY A 132 11.25 7.82 28.72
CA GLY A 132 12.56 7.99 29.35
C GLY A 132 13.75 8.00 28.36
N VAL A 133 14.93 8.17 28.89
CA VAL A 133 16.19 8.22 28.12
C VAL A 133 16.60 6.81 27.71
N VAL A 134 17.03 6.64 26.47
CA VAL A 134 17.55 5.34 25.99
C VAL A 134 19.06 5.39 25.97
N ASN A 135 19.68 5.01 27.08
CA ASN A 135 21.14 4.99 27.20
C ASN A 135 21.62 3.71 27.91
N LYS A 136 22.25 2.83 27.14
CA LYS A 136 22.75 1.54 27.63
C LYS A 136 23.85 1.68 28.70
N GLN A 137 24.65 2.74 28.65
CA GLN A 137 25.80 2.92 29.59
C GLN A 137 25.32 3.51 30.93
N LEU A 138 24.37 4.43 30.91
CA LEU A 138 23.87 5.09 32.11
C LEU A 138 22.74 4.29 32.79
N PHE A 139 21.87 3.66 32.00
CA PHE A 139 20.67 2.99 32.48
C PHE A 139 20.51 1.60 31.80
N PRO A 140 21.31 0.61 32.17
CA PRO A 140 21.33 -0.70 31.49
C PRO A 140 20.00 -1.44 31.63
N ASP A 141 19.33 -1.37 32.79
CA ASP A 141 18.06 -2.07 33.05
C ASP A 141 16.92 -1.45 32.24
N GLU A 142 16.87 -0.11 32.15
CA GLU A 142 15.88 0.59 31.30
C GLU A 142 16.11 0.32 29.82
N TYR A 143 17.36 0.18 29.40
CA TYR A 143 17.71 -0.19 28.04
C TYR A 143 17.24 -1.60 27.66
N GLU A 144 17.38 -2.59 28.55
CA GLU A 144 16.87 -3.94 28.29
C GLU A 144 15.33 -3.96 28.26
N ALA A 145 14.66 -3.25 29.17
CA ALA A 145 13.21 -3.08 29.15
C ALA A 145 12.71 -2.40 27.86
N TRP A 146 13.43 -1.35 27.40
CA TRP A 146 13.18 -0.71 26.12
C TRP A 146 13.31 -1.71 24.95
N LYS A 147 14.36 -2.48 24.92
CA LYS A 147 14.63 -3.47 23.89
C LYS A 147 13.54 -4.54 23.82
N ASP A 148 13.10 -5.06 24.98
CA ASP A 148 12.04 -6.06 25.06
C ASP A 148 10.69 -5.51 24.58
N THR A 149 10.35 -4.27 24.96
CA THR A 149 9.14 -3.58 24.49
C THR A 149 9.16 -3.40 22.99
N VAL A 150 10.26 -2.88 22.43
CA VAL A 150 10.41 -2.66 20.99
C VAL A 150 10.34 -4.00 20.23
N LEU A 151 11.04 -5.03 20.68
CA LEU A 151 11.01 -6.35 20.04
C LEU A 151 9.61 -6.97 20.07
N THR A 152 8.90 -6.83 21.20
CA THR A 152 7.54 -7.31 21.34
C THR A 152 6.60 -6.55 20.40
N SER A 153 6.72 -5.23 20.33
CA SER A 153 5.95 -4.40 19.41
C SER A 153 6.21 -4.78 17.95
N ILE A 154 7.47 -5.00 17.57
CA ILE A 154 7.82 -5.45 16.21
C ILE A 154 7.23 -6.84 15.90
N LYS A 155 7.30 -7.79 16.84
CA LYS A 155 6.71 -9.13 16.68
C LYS A 155 5.19 -9.06 16.48
N ASN A 156 4.53 -8.12 17.13
CA ASN A 156 3.09 -7.86 17.01
C ASN A 156 2.74 -6.93 15.82
N LEU A 157 3.69 -6.65 14.94
CA LEU A 157 3.54 -5.76 13.77
C LEU A 157 3.24 -4.31 14.13
N GLY A 158 3.62 -3.87 15.33
CA GLY A 158 3.34 -2.54 15.84
C GLY A 158 1.87 -2.28 16.12
N THR A 159 1.57 -1.08 16.60
CA THR A 159 0.22 -0.60 16.87
C THR A 159 -0.28 0.18 15.65
N PRO A 160 -1.17 -0.37 14.82
CA PRO A 160 -1.66 0.33 13.64
C PRO A 160 -2.49 1.56 14.06
N TRP A 161 -2.32 2.66 13.35
CA TRP A 161 -3.11 3.88 13.54
C TRP A 161 -3.85 4.30 12.28
N ASN A 162 -3.39 3.86 11.10
CA ASN A 162 -4.08 4.07 9.84
C ASN A 162 -3.97 2.82 8.96
N TYR A 163 -5.07 2.45 8.30
CA TYR A 163 -5.11 1.42 7.28
C TYR A 163 -5.92 1.91 6.09
N ASN A 164 -5.35 1.79 4.91
CA ASN A 164 -6.01 2.12 3.65
C ASN A 164 -5.92 0.92 2.70
N GLN A 165 -7.05 0.59 2.08
CA GLN A 165 -7.14 -0.45 1.05
C GLN A 165 -7.88 0.10 -0.16
N THR A 166 -7.31 -0.10 -1.34
CA THR A 166 -7.93 0.22 -2.63
C THR A 166 -7.99 -1.04 -3.48
N PHE A 167 -9.18 -1.39 -3.90
CA PHE A 167 -9.43 -2.49 -4.82
C PHE A 167 -10.02 -1.95 -6.12
N ASN A 168 -9.43 -2.34 -7.26
CA ASN A 168 -9.94 -1.99 -8.58
C ASN A 168 -10.16 -3.27 -9.38
N ALA A 169 -11.30 -3.35 -10.04
CA ALA A 169 -11.61 -4.38 -11.01
C ALA A 169 -12.08 -3.71 -12.30
N SER A 170 -11.54 -4.11 -13.42
CA SER A 170 -11.98 -3.64 -14.73
C SER A 170 -12.29 -4.81 -15.65
N TYR A 171 -13.39 -4.68 -16.36
CA TYR A 171 -13.82 -5.63 -17.37
C TYR A 171 -14.03 -4.92 -18.70
N THR A 172 -13.41 -5.43 -19.76
CA THR A 172 -13.61 -4.98 -21.14
C THR A 172 -14.26 -6.12 -21.92
N ALA A 173 -15.48 -5.90 -22.38
CA ALA A 173 -16.19 -6.92 -23.15
C ALA A 173 -15.49 -7.15 -24.51
N PRO A 174 -15.23 -8.40 -24.88
CA PRO A 174 -14.48 -8.74 -26.10
C PRO A 174 -15.36 -8.69 -27.37
N PHE A 175 -16.22 -7.66 -27.50
CA PHE A 175 -17.13 -7.51 -28.63
C PHE A 175 -16.41 -7.37 -29.97
N SER A 176 -15.23 -6.75 -29.99
CA SER A 176 -14.38 -6.66 -31.18
C SER A 176 -13.95 -7.99 -31.79
N LYS A 177 -14.09 -9.09 -31.00
CA LYS A 177 -13.79 -10.45 -31.49
C LYS A 177 -15.01 -11.20 -32.01
N ILE A 178 -16.18 -10.61 -31.88
CA ILE A 178 -17.47 -11.17 -32.34
C ILE A 178 -17.88 -10.41 -33.59
N PRO A 179 -17.87 -11.02 -34.79
CA PRO A 179 -18.07 -10.31 -36.06
C PRO A 179 -19.37 -9.53 -36.19
N VAL A 180 -20.39 -9.87 -35.38
CA VAL A 180 -21.71 -9.20 -35.40
C VAL A 180 -21.76 -8.05 -34.38
N LEU A 181 -20.85 -8.00 -33.42
CA LEU A 181 -20.84 -7.07 -32.30
C LEU A 181 -19.60 -6.18 -32.25
N ASP A 182 -18.76 -6.22 -33.27
CA ASP A 182 -17.47 -5.52 -33.34
C ASP A 182 -17.60 -3.97 -33.39
N TYR A 183 -18.82 -3.46 -33.69
CA TYR A 183 -19.18 -2.04 -33.63
C TYR A 183 -19.50 -1.56 -32.20
N LEU A 184 -19.56 -2.47 -31.24
CA LEU A 184 -19.81 -2.18 -29.84
C LEU A 184 -18.52 -2.24 -29.02
N SER A 185 -18.38 -1.33 -28.10
CA SER A 185 -17.42 -1.46 -27.00
C SER A 185 -18.11 -1.25 -25.66
N PHE A 186 -17.77 -2.06 -24.67
CA PHE A 186 -18.31 -1.97 -23.33
C PHE A 186 -17.22 -2.20 -22.31
N ASN A 187 -17.12 -1.29 -21.36
CA ASN A 187 -16.22 -1.38 -20.23
C ASN A 187 -17.00 -1.23 -18.94
N ALA A 188 -16.70 -2.06 -17.96
CA ALA A 188 -17.17 -1.93 -16.60
C ALA A 188 -15.98 -1.76 -15.67
N LYS A 189 -16.07 -0.83 -14.73
CA LYS A 189 -15.03 -0.60 -13.71
C LYS A 189 -15.67 -0.55 -12.34
N TYR A 190 -15.07 -1.25 -11.41
CA TYR A 190 -15.42 -1.20 -10.01
C TYR A 190 -14.21 -0.73 -9.20
N ASN A 191 -14.38 0.33 -8.45
CA ASN A 191 -13.40 0.85 -7.50
C ASN A 191 -14.00 0.75 -6.10
N ALA A 192 -13.25 0.19 -5.16
CA ALA A 192 -13.61 0.18 -3.76
C ALA A 192 -12.44 0.69 -2.93
N THR A 193 -12.73 1.62 -2.01
CA THR A 193 -11.76 2.16 -1.07
C THR A 193 -12.28 1.92 0.34
N TYR A 194 -11.43 1.38 1.17
CA TYR A 194 -11.66 1.18 2.59
C TYR A 194 -10.57 1.91 3.36
N THR A 195 -10.95 2.76 4.31
CA THR A 195 -10.02 3.43 5.23
C THR A 195 -10.45 3.17 6.66
N TRP A 196 -9.48 2.90 7.50
CA TRP A 196 -9.64 2.77 8.93
C TRP A 196 -8.60 3.65 9.63
N ASP A 197 -9.05 4.49 10.53
CA ASP A 197 -8.21 5.35 11.34
C ASP A 197 -8.52 5.09 12.82
N ARG A 198 -7.47 4.91 13.60
CA ARG A 198 -7.57 4.80 15.04
C ARG A 198 -7.98 6.15 15.63
N GLY A 199 -9.01 6.15 16.45
CA GLY A 199 -9.42 7.32 17.19
C GLY A 199 -8.39 7.75 18.23
N ALA A 200 -8.36 9.04 18.52
CA ALA A 200 -7.52 9.58 19.59
C ALA A 200 -8.08 9.14 20.94
N GLN A 201 -7.23 8.59 21.78
CA GLN A 201 -7.52 8.37 23.19
C GLN A 201 -7.13 9.65 23.96
N ILE A 202 -8.10 10.42 24.42
CA ILE A 202 -7.88 11.69 25.11
C ILE A 202 -7.53 11.45 26.59
N SER A 203 -8.10 10.39 27.18
CA SER A 203 -7.80 9.94 28.56
C SER A 203 -8.10 8.45 28.67
N GLU A 204 -7.77 7.83 29.82
CA GLU A 204 -8.12 6.40 30.07
C GLU A 204 -9.64 6.15 30.02
N GLU A 205 -10.45 7.18 30.28
CA GLU A 205 -11.91 7.09 30.29
C GLU A 205 -12.58 7.53 28.98
N ILE A 206 -11.87 8.30 28.12
CA ILE A 206 -12.42 8.87 26.89
C ILE A 206 -11.68 8.33 25.69
N ASP A 207 -12.23 7.28 25.10
CA ASP A 207 -11.87 6.75 23.78
C ASP A 207 -12.88 7.26 22.75
N LEU A 208 -12.42 8.01 21.75
CA LEU A 208 -13.27 8.54 20.67
C LEU A 208 -13.70 7.45 19.68
N GLY A 209 -13.20 6.21 19.85
CA GLY A 209 -13.45 5.12 18.93
C GLY A 209 -12.70 5.28 17.59
N ASN A 210 -12.79 4.25 16.78
CA ASN A 210 -12.12 4.23 15.47
C ASN A 210 -13.07 4.74 14.39
N SER A 211 -12.53 5.41 13.38
CA SER A 211 -13.30 5.80 12.21
C SER A 211 -13.11 4.79 11.07
N VAL A 212 -14.20 4.49 10.37
CA VAL A 212 -14.22 3.60 9.21
C VAL A 212 -14.95 4.30 8.08
N ASN A 213 -14.31 4.37 6.91
CA ASN A 213 -14.96 4.84 5.69
C ASN A 213 -14.84 3.75 4.63
N ASN A 214 -15.96 3.43 3.99
CA ASN A 214 -16.03 2.48 2.89
C ASN A 214 -16.79 3.12 1.72
N GLN A 215 -16.13 3.22 0.59
CA GLN A 215 -16.69 3.79 -0.63
C GLN A 215 -16.54 2.79 -1.77
N GLY A 216 -17.64 2.52 -2.47
CA GLY A 216 -17.68 1.72 -3.68
C GLY A 216 -18.23 2.54 -4.84
N GLN A 217 -17.59 2.44 -6.00
CA GLN A 217 -18.05 3.07 -7.25
C GLN A 217 -18.06 2.04 -8.37
N LEU A 218 -19.19 1.91 -9.02
CA LEU A 218 -19.36 1.10 -10.22
C LEU A 218 -19.62 2.02 -11.40
N SER A 219 -18.86 1.91 -12.46
CA SER A 219 -19.01 2.70 -13.68
C SER A 219 -19.07 1.81 -14.90
N PHE A 220 -19.92 2.20 -15.84
CA PHE A 220 -20.09 1.55 -17.13
C PHE A 220 -19.84 2.58 -18.25
N ASP A 221 -19.06 2.19 -19.24
CA ASP A 221 -18.83 2.96 -20.45
C ASP A 221 -19.15 2.09 -21.66
N GLY A 222 -20.10 2.56 -22.47
CA GLY A 222 -20.51 1.91 -23.71
C GLY A 222 -20.33 2.86 -24.89
N ARG A 223 -19.73 2.37 -25.98
CA ARG A 223 -19.59 3.10 -27.23
C ARG A 223 -20.17 2.31 -28.38
N PHE A 224 -20.79 3.04 -29.27
CA PHE A 224 -21.43 2.52 -30.48
C PHE A 224 -20.78 3.18 -31.70
N ASN A 225 -20.18 2.41 -32.59
CA ASN A 225 -19.55 2.87 -33.82
C ASN A 225 -20.50 2.61 -35.01
N PHE A 226 -21.27 3.61 -35.39
CA PHE A 226 -22.24 3.54 -36.49
C PHE A 226 -21.55 3.32 -37.86
N GLU A 227 -20.38 3.90 -38.07
CA GLU A 227 -19.65 3.75 -39.32
C GLU A 227 -19.25 2.29 -39.55
N GLN A 228 -18.74 1.62 -38.49
CA GLN A 228 -18.38 0.21 -38.55
C GLN A 228 -19.61 -0.69 -38.77
N LEU A 229 -20.73 -0.36 -38.10
CA LEU A 229 -22.00 -1.05 -38.34
C LEU A 229 -22.43 -0.90 -39.81
N TYR A 230 -22.39 0.30 -40.35
CA TYR A 230 -22.75 0.56 -41.74
C TYR A 230 -21.86 -0.19 -42.73
N ASN A 231 -20.57 -0.17 -42.52
CA ASN A 231 -19.59 -0.89 -43.36
C ASN A 231 -19.80 -2.40 -43.30
N ASN A 232 -20.13 -2.96 -42.15
CA ASN A 232 -20.49 -4.38 -42.02
C ASN A 232 -21.77 -4.73 -42.77
N CYS A 233 -22.79 -3.85 -42.76
CA CYS A 233 -24.03 -4.04 -43.52
C CYS A 233 -23.78 -3.94 -45.04
N LEU A 234 -22.94 -3.03 -45.50
CA LEU A 234 -22.58 -2.88 -46.91
C LEU A 234 -21.87 -4.12 -47.48
N LEU A 235 -20.99 -4.77 -46.67
CA LEU A 235 -20.32 -6.00 -47.08
C LEU A 235 -21.29 -7.18 -47.32
N TYR A 236 -22.48 -7.16 -46.67
CA TYR A 236 -23.52 -8.16 -46.87
C TYR A 236 -24.51 -7.81 -47.98
N THR A 237 -24.58 -6.54 -48.41
CA THR A 237 -25.54 -6.05 -49.39
C THR A 237 -24.93 -5.77 -50.75
N SER A 238 -23.60 -5.81 -50.91
CA SER A 238 -22.99 -5.68 -52.24
C SER A 238 -23.22 -6.98 -53.03
N PRO A 239 -23.89 -6.90 -54.19
CA PRO A 239 -24.04 -8.08 -55.05
C PRO A 239 -22.65 -8.55 -55.48
N SER A 240 -22.42 -9.82 -55.33
CA SER A 240 -21.24 -10.50 -55.93
C SER A 240 -21.27 -10.27 -57.44
N PRO A 241 -20.14 -9.86 -58.06
CA PRO A 241 -20.03 -9.75 -59.50
C PRO A 241 -20.20 -11.10 -60.20
#